data_cecbbf7629842bce0ea57f32fc4abc1c
#
_entry.id   cecbbf7629842bce0ea57f32fc4abc1c
#
_cell.length_a   1.000
_cell.length_b   1.000
_cell.length_c   1.000
_cell.angle_alpha   90.00
_cell.angle_beta   90.00
_cell.angle_gamma   90.00
#
_symmetry.space_group_name_H-M   'P 1'
#
loop_
_entity.id
_entity.type
_entity.pdbx_description
1 polymer ?
#
loop_
_entity_poly.entity_id
_entity_poly.type
_entity_poly.pdbx_seq_one_letter_code
_entity_poly.pdbx_strand_id
1 'polypeptide(L)'
;MCLFASLLTTLVLLVYNRIRMGENVFEAQKRKKRKEKEELALEMERLKLGPTAIWTGLVLHHRDIFVSHVLPKLNGTERYFFSKVNSESRGVLAYAGVNVSKLGVSPHEFSSVSTLEFVWNNMPWGKKSQRESVMDQASFCTGVAFTNKLELLKWAREVKQCEWDEKTITVAAVKGNLEMLKYCFSNGCPCDEEEACKVAAAIGHLDCLRFLFDKVKPSRDTEEEAAHQAAGKGCTDIMKYFVEERKISDAVKFACVATAARHDRLDCLKYLVEEAKAPLTDWRLVANARYFEHPDCENYLLEKGCPEPPTDEDYASFLEQFQNRQ
;
A
#
# COMPACT_ATOMS: atom_id res chain seq x y z
N MET A 1 -23.83 4.78 -26.93
CA MET A 1 -24.06 3.32 -26.89
C MET A 1 -22.77 2.49 -27.07
N CYS A 2 -21.88 2.79 -28.02
CA CYS A 2 -20.62 2.03 -28.19
C CYS A 2 -19.68 2.08 -26.97
N LEU A 3 -19.56 3.20 -26.26
CA LEU A 3 -18.75 3.33 -25.04
C LEU A 3 -19.25 2.45 -23.88
N PHE A 4 -20.57 2.28 -23.74
CA PHE A 4 -21.19 1.43 -22.73
C PHE A 4 -20.95 -0.06 -22.99
N ALA A 5 -20.96 -0.46 -24.24
CA ALA A 5 -20.66 -1.84 -24.64
C ALA A 5 -19.20 -2.21 -24.33
N SER A 6 -18.28 -1.27 -24.56
CA SER A 6 -16.86 -1.44 -24.23
C SER A 6 -16.63 -1.54 -22.72
N LEU A 7 -17.33 -0.74 -21.91
CA LEU A 7 -17.20 -0.77 -20.43
C LEU A 7 -17.71 -2.09 -19.85
N LEU A 8 -18.84 -2.59 -20.36
CA LEU A 8 -19.42 -3.83 -19.88
C LEU A 8 -18.57 -5.05 -20.27
N THR A 9 -18.06 -5.10 -21.51
CA THR A 9 -17.09 -6.12 -21.93
C THR A 9 -15.80 -6.04 -21.15
N THR A 10 -15.33 -4.83 -20.83
CA THR A 10 -14.13 -4.62 -20.01
C THR A 10 -14.38 -5.05 -18.57
N LEU A 11 -15.53 -4.75 -17.99
CA LEU A 11 -15.89 -5.15 -16.62
C LEU A 11 -16.02 -6.69 -16.50
N VAL A 12 -16.66 -7.34 -17.45
CA VAL A 12 -16.79 -8.80 -17.51
C VAL A 12 -15.45 -9.46 -17.74
N LEU A 13 -14.60 -8.91 -18.61
CA LEU A 13 -13.22 -9.38 -18.83
C LEU A 13 -12.31 -9.14 -17.61
N LEU A 14 -12.49 -8.03 -16.87
CA LEU A 14 -11.76 -7.76 -15.63
C LEU A 14 -12.13 -8.72 -14.52
N VAL A 15 -13.42 -9.01 -14.34
CA VAL A 15 -13.89 -10.01 -13.38
C VAL A 15 -13.38 -11.39 -13.78
N TYR A 16 -13.43 -11.73 -15.04
CA TYR A 16 -12.91 -12.99 -15.57
C TYR A 16 -11.39 -13.12 -15.37
N ASN A 17 -10.62 -12.06 -15.67
CA ASN A 17 -9.18 -12.05 -15.45
C ASN A 17 -8.80 -12.05 -13.97
N ARG A 18 -9.59 -11.42 -13.09
CA ARG A 18 -9.39 -11.40 -11.64
C ARG A 18 -9.68 -12.75 -10.98
N ILE A 19 -10.70 -13.46 -11.46
CA ILE A 19 -10.98 -14.87 -11.08
C ILE A 19 -9.78 -15.76 -11.46
N ARG A 20 -9.09 -15.43 -12.57
CA ARG A 20 -7.92 -16.16 -13.06
C ARG A 20 -6.63 -15.87 -12.28
N MET A 21 -6.44 -14.63 -11.77
CA MET A 21 -5.19 -14.23 -11.09
C MET A 21 -5.11 -14.66 -9.62
N GLY A 22 -6.23 -15.04 -9.00
CA GLY A 22 -6.30 -15.49 -7.60
C GLY A 22 -5.94 -16.96 -7.36
N GLU A 23 -5.61 -17.72 -8.40
CA GLU A 23 -5.36 -19.15 -8.30
C GLU A 23 -3.97 -19.56 -8.79
N ASN A 24 -2.97 -19.33 -7.96
CA ASN A 24 -1.64 -19.95 -8.10
C ASN A 24 -1.63 -21.31 -7.41
N VAL A 25 -2.28 -22.32 -7.99
CA VAL A 25 -2.06 -23.74 -7.61
C VAL A 25 -2.18 -24.64 -8.84
N PHE A 26 -1.05 -25.26 -9.22
CA PHE A 26 -0.83 -26.41 -10.10
C PHE A 26 -1.00 -26.30 -11.63
N GLU A 27 0.11 -26.55 -12.32
CA GLU A 27 0.22 -26.52 -13.79
C GLU A 27 -0.70 -27.53 -14.54
N ALA A 28 -1.11 -28.60 -13.93
CA ALA A 28 -2.04 -29.56 -14.51
C ALA A 28 -3.47 -29.04 -14.66
N GLN A 29 -3.94 -28.23 -13.67
CA GLN A 29 -5.21 -27.50 -13.78
C GLN A 29 -5.16 -26.39 -14.82
N LYS A 30 -3.98 -25.83 -15.07
CA LYS A 30 -3.75 -24.76 -16.06
C LYS A 30 -4.05 -25.23 -17.49
N ARG A 31 -3.71 -26.48 -17.86
CA ARG A 31 -4.02 -27.06 -19.17
C ARG A 31 -5.50 -27.35 -19.36
N LYS A 32 -6.19 -27.84 -18.33
CA LYS A 32 -7.65 -28.07 -18.38
C LYS A 32 -8.41 -26.76 -18.49
N LYS A 33 -8.08 -25.75 -17.68
CA LYS A 33 -8.68 -24.41 -17.71
C LYS A 33 -8.38 -23.65 -19.01
N ARG A 34 -7.24 -23.91 -19.66
CA ARG A 34 -6.92 -23.29 -20.95
C ARG A 34 -7.81 -23.83 -22.07
N LYS A 35 -8.09 -25.14 -22.09
CA LYS A 35 -9.04 -25.76 -23.03
C LYS A 35 -10.46 -25.29 -22.80
N GLU A 36 -10.93 -25.27 -21.56
CA GLU A 36 -12.24 -24.74 -21.18
C GLU A 36 -12.41 -23.26 -21.58
N LYS A 37 -11.32 -22.49 -21.52
CA LYS A 37 -11.28 -21.08 -21.94
C LYS A 37 -11.36 -20.91 -23.47
N GLU A 38 -10.63 -21.74 -24.21
CA GLU A 38 -10.65 -21.74 -25.67
C GLU A 38 -12.03 -22.19 -26.15
N GLU A 39 -12.64 -23.20 -25.54
CA GLU A 39 -14.01 -23.64 -25.80
C GLU A 39 -15.04 -22.55 -25.48
N LEU A 40 -14.92 -21.88 -24.32
CA LEU A 40 -15.83 -20.79 -23.93
C LEU A 40 -15.68 -19.58 -24.88
N ALA A 41 -14.46 -19.22 -25.27
CA ALA A 41 -14.23 -18.14 -26.23
C ALA A 41 -14.79 -18.47 -27.61
N LEU A 42 -14.63 -19.73 -28.07
CA LEU A 42 -15.20 -20.22 -29.31
C LEU A 42 -16.74 -20.24 -29.25
N GLU A 43 -17.32 -20.64 -28.11
CA GLU A 43 -18.76 -20.65 -27.86
C GLU A 43 -19.35 -19.24 -27.84
N MET A 44 -18.64 -18.28 -27.20
CA MET A 44 -19.03 -16.86 -27.20
C MET A 44 -18.98 -16.25 -28.60
N GLU A 45 -17.98 -16.61 -29.41
CA GLU A 45 -17.85 -16.18 -30.80
C GLU A 45 -18.91 -16.84 -31.68
N ARG A 46 -19.21 -18.15 -31.46
CA ARG A 46 -20.25 -18.92 -32.16
C ARG A 46 -21.66 -18.39 -31.87
N LEU A 47 -21.89 -17.94 -30.64
CA LEU A 47 -23.20 -17.39 -30.22
C LEU A 47 -23.37 -15.92 -30.64
N LYS A 48 -22.33 -15.26 -31.21
CA LYS A 48 -22.34 -13.81 -31.52
C LYS A 48 -23.00 -12.96 -30.42
N LEU A 49 -22.70 -13.31 -29.16
CA LEU A 49 -23.25 -12.64 -28.01
C LEU A 49 -22.66 -11.22 -27.93
N GLY A 50 -23.38 -10.26 -28.48
CA GLY A 50 -23.07 -8.86 -28.27
C GLY A 50 -23.25 -8.44 -26.78
N PRO A 51 -22.72 -7.28 -26.40
CA PRO A 51 -22.81 -6.78 -25.02
C PRO A 51 -24.21 -6.79 -24.43
N THR A 52 -25.23 -6.61 -25.27
CA THR A 52 -26.64 -6.64 -24.87
C THR A 52 -27.10 -8.04 -24.43
N ALA A 53 -26.62 -9.10 -25.10
CA ALA A 53 -26.99 -10.46 -24.74
C ALA A 53 -26.35 -10.93 -23.43
N ILE A 54 -25.09 -10.52 -23.15
CA ILE A 54 -24.42 -10.75 -21.84
C ILE A 54 -25.18 -10.02 -20.75
N TRP A 55 -25.57 -8.78 -20.99
CA TRP A 55 -26.35 -8.00 -20.03
C TRP A 55 -27.69 -8.67 -19.71
N THR A 56 -28.46 -8.96 -20.72
CA THR A 56 -29.79 -9.57 -20.57
C THR A 56 -29.69 -10.97 -19.98
N GLY A 57 -28.79 -11.81 -20.49
CA GLY A 57 -28.62 -13.17 -20.02
C GLY A 57 -28.09 -13.25 -18.59
N LEU A 58 -26.92 -12.66 -18.32
CA LEU A 58 -26.24 -12.83 -17.02
C LEU A 58 -26.80 -11.90 -15.95
N VAL A 59 -27.02 -10.63 -16.26
CA VAL A 59 -27.35 -9.62 -15.24
C VAL A 59 -28.84 -9.61 -14.92
N LEU A 60 -29.71 -9.77 -15.91
CA LEU A 60 -31.17 -9.71 -15.71
C LEU A 60 -31.80 -11.07 -15.49
N HIS A 61 -31.54 -12.05 -16.36
CA HIS A 61 -32.16 -13.39 -16.26
C HIS A 61 -31.52 -14.25 -15.18
N HIS A 62 -30.21 -14.15 -14.98
CA HIS A 62 -29.49 -14.90 -13.96
C HIS A 62 -28.95 -13.99 -12.84
N ARG A 63 -29.83 -13.08 -12.35
CA ARG A 63 -29.48 -12.09 -11.33
C ARG A 63 -28.84 -12.69 -10.10
N ASP A 64 -29.33 -13.84 -9.62
CA ASP A 64 -28.82 -14.51 -8.43
C ASP A 64 -27.39 -15.00 -8.64
N ILE A 65 -27.06 -15.51 -9.83
CA ILE A 65 -25.70 -15.89 -10.20
C ILE A 65 -24.78 -14.68 -10.24
N PHE A 66 -25.25 -13.59 -10.85
CA PHE A 66 -24.47 -12.34 -10.87
C PHE A 66 -24.22 -11.81 -9.46
N VAL A 67 -25.25 -11.74 -8.61
CA VAL A 67 -25.16 -11.22 -7.25
C VAL A 67 -24.30 -12.09 -6.35
N SER A 68 -24.38 -13.42 -6.48
CA SER A 68 -23.61 -14.36 -5.62
C SER A 68 -22.18 -14.60 -6.07
N HIS A 69 -21.87 -14.51 -7.37
CA HIS A 69 -20.56 -14.91 -7.90
C HIS A 69 -19.77 -13.77 -8.56
N VAL A 70 -20.44 -12.79 -9.17
CA VAL A 70 -19.77 -11.68 -9.88
C VAL A 70 -19.67 -10.45 -8.99
N LEU A 71 -20.77 -10.01 -8.42
CA LEU A 71 -20.85 -8.77 -7.64
C LEU A 71 -19.87 -8.75 -6.43
N PRO A 72 -19.63 -9.84 -5.68
CA PRO A 72 -18.64 -9.86 -4.60
C PRO A 72 -17.19 -9.65 -5.07
N LYS A 73 -16.91 -9.90 -6.36
CA LYS A 73 -15.59 -9.71 -6.96
C LYS A 73 -15.34 -8.27 -7.41
N LEU A 74 -16.39 -7.45 -7.51
CA LEU A 74 -16.28 -6.04 -7.84
C LEU A 74 -15.93 -5.25 -6.59
N ASN A 75 -14.92 -4.37 -6.70
CA ASN A 75 -14.58 -3.40 -5.65
C ASN A 75 -15.62 -2.26 -5.60
N GLY A 76 -15.47 -1.33 -4.64
CA GLY A 76 -16.40 -0.22 -4.44
C GLY A 76 -16.54 0.68 -5.66
N THR A 77 -15.41 1.01 -6.29
CA THR A 77 -15.33 1.83 -7.50
C THR A 77 -15.99 1.14 -8.70
N GLU A 78 -15.76 -0.16 -8.91
CA GLU A 78 -16.38 -0.94 -9.97
C GLU A 78 -17.90 -1.03 -9.78
N ARG A 79 -18.38 -1.22 -8.54
CA ARG A 79 -19.83 -1.16 -8.21
C ARG A 79 -20.42 0.23 -8.44
N TYR A 80 -19.66 1.29 -8.12
CA TYR A 80 -20.08 2.65 -8.44
C TYR A 80 -20.30 2.83 -9.94
N PHE A 81 -19.34 2.42 -10.78
CA PHE A 81 -19.50 2.50 -12.24
C PHE A 81 -20.65 1.63 -12.74
N PHE A 82 -20.77 0.43 -12.21
CA PHE A 82 -21.91 -0.43 -12.51
C PHE A 82 -23.25 0.26 -12.21
N SER A 83 -23.35 1.02 -11.11
CA SER A 83 -24.54 1.82 -10.76
C SER A 83 -24.85 2.93 -11.75
N LYS A 84 -23.87 3.39 -12.54
CA LYS A 84 -24.01 4.48 -13.51
C LYS A 84 -24.39 3.98 -14.91
N VAL A 85 -24.38 2.68 -15.14
CA VAL A 85 -24.71 2.09 -16.45
C VAL A 85 -26.17 2.38 -16.83
N ASN A 86 -27.14 2.00 -16.01
CA ASN A 86 -28.57 2.23 -16.22
C ASN A 86 -29.39 2.03 -14.93
N SER A 87 -30.72 2.14 -15.03
CA SER A 87 -31.63 1.90 -13.90
C SER A 87 -31.63 0.45 -13.43
N GLU A 88 -31.46 -0.50 -14.36
CA GLU A 88 -31.45 -1.94 -14.07
C GLU A 88 -30.25 -2.33 -13.23
N SER A 89 -29.05 -1.79 -13.53
CA SER A 89 -27.85 -2.01 -12.71
C SER A 89 -28.04 -1.52 -11.28
N ARG A 90 -28.69 -0.36 -11.09
CA ARG A 90 -29.03 0.13 -9.74
C ARG A 90 -30.02 -0.81 -9.05
N GLY A 91 -31.00 -1.35 -9.80
CA GLY A 91 -31.93 -2.35 -9.30
C GLY A 91 -31.25 -3.64 -8.84
N VAL A 92 -30.24 -4.11 -9.59
CA VAL A 92 -29.45 -5.29 -9.21
C VAL A 92 -28.62 -5.03 -7.94
N LEU A 93 -27.98 -3.86 -7.81
CA LEU A 93 -27.25 -3.47 -6.60
C LEU A 93 -28.19 -3.35 -5.38
N ALA A 94 -29.36 -2.75 -5.57
CA ALA A 94 -30.38 -2.63 -4.51
C ALA A 94 -30.89 -4.01 -4.07
N TYR A 95 -31.13 -4.92 -5.00
CA TYR A 95 -31.49 -6.32 -4.73
C TYR A 95 -30.40 -7.04 -3.92
N ALA A 96 -29.15 -6.76 -4.19
CA ALA A 96 -27.99 -7.30 -3.43
C ALA A 96 -27.76 -6.57 -2.09
N GLY A 97 -28.61 -5.65 -1.66
CA GLY A 97 -28.45 -4.89 -0.42
C GLY A 97 -27.34 -3.82 -0.47
N VAL A 98 -26.82 -3.48 -1.65
CA VAL A 98 -25.75 -2.49 -1.79
C VAL A 98 -26.34 -1.09 -1.77
N ASN A 99 -25.93 -0.27 -0.78
CA ASN A 99 -26.33 1.12 -0.72
C ASN A 99 -25.57 1.97 -1.74
N VAL A 100 -26.20 2.26 -2.87
CA VAL A 100 -25.61 3.00 -4.00
C VAL A 100 -25.19 4.42 -3.61
N SER A 101 -25.86 5.06 -2.64
CA SER A 101 -25.50 6.42 -2.21
C SER A 101 -24.15 6.48 -1.45
N LYS A 102 -23.69 5.36 -0.94
CA LYS A 102 -22.40 5.23 -0.25
C LYS A 102 -21.25 4.84 -1.18
N LEU A 103 -21.56 4.49 -2.43
CA LEU A 103 -20.54 4.16 -3.41
C LEU A 103 -19.86 5.43 -3.92
N GLY A 104 -18.57 5.31 -4.21
CA GLY A 104 -17.77 6.40 -4.75
C GLY A 104 -16.57 5.88 -5.54
N VAL A 105 -15.84 6.79 -6.16
CA VAL A 105 -14.61 6.48 -6.85
C VAL A 105 -13.46 6.52 -5.84
N SER A 106 -12.74 5.43 -5.77
CA SER A 106 -11.54 5.30 -4.92
C SER A 106 -10.33 5.05 -5.82
N PRO A 107 -9.41 6.02 -5.96
CA PRO A 107 -8.31 5.93 -6.92
C PRO A 107 -7.45 4.67 -6.76
N HIS A 108 -7.24 4.20 -5.53
CA HIS A 108 -6.47 2.98 -5.25
C HIS A 108 -7.16 1.67 -5.66
N GLU A 109 -8.43 1.73 -6.05
CA GLU A 109 -9.18 0.57 -6.55
C GLU A 109 -9.17 0.45 -8.09
N PHE A 110 -8.48 1.34 -8.80
CA PHE A 110 -8.41 1.28 -10.25
C PHE A 110 -7.74 -0.01 -10.73
N SER A 111 -8.43 -0.72 -11.61
CA SER A 111 -8.03 -2.05 -12.03
C SER A 111 -7.41 -2.10 -13.43
N SER A 112 -7.74 -1.12 -14.28
CA SER A 112 -7.30 -1.09 -15.67
C SER A 112 -7.23 0.32 -16.24
N VAL A 113 -6.54 0.46 -17.39
CA VAL A 113 -6.49 1.71 -18.17
C VAL A 113 -7.89 2.18 -18.56
N SER A 114 -8.79 1.25 -18.97
CA SER A 114 -10.16 1.61 -19.34
C SER A 114 -10.94 2.24 -18.18
N THR A 115 -10.74 1.73 -16.94
CA THR A 115 -11.33 2.32 -15.74
C THR A 115 -10.78 3.70 -15.48
N LEU A 116 -9.47 3.89 -15.61
CA LEU A 116 -8.82 5.19 -15.45
C LEU A 116 -9.31 6.20 -16.49
N GLU A 117 -9.39 5.79 -17.75
CA GLU A 117 -9.85 6.67 -18.83
C GLU A 117 -11.30 7.12 -18.63
N PHE A 118 -12.17 6.21 -18.20
CA PHE A 118 -13.54 6.57 -17.85
C PHE A 118 -13.58 7.58 -16.71
N VAL A 119 -12.81 7.36 -15.64
CA VAL A 119 -12.73 8.29 -14.50
C VAL A 119 -12.19 9.63 -14.96
N TRP A 120 -11.07 9.65 -15.66
CA TRP A 120 -10.45 10.88 -16.17
C TRP A 120 -11.43 11.75 -16.96
N ASN A 121 -12.18 11.14 -17.88
CA ASN A 121 -13.13 11.85 -18.74
C ASN A 121 -14.39 12.33 -18.03
N ASN A 122 -14.73 11.75 -16.86
CA ASN A 122 -15.95 12.07 -16.11
C ASN A 122 -15.68 12.77 -14.77
N MET A 123 -14.40 13.04 -14.44
CA MET A 123 -14.05 13.77 -13.22
C MET A 123 -14.38 15.25 -13.36
N PRO A 124 -15.02 15.85 -12.35
CA PRO A 124 -15.24 17.29 -12.31
C PRO A 124 -13.95 17.99 -11.82
N TRP A 125 -12.92 18.02 -12.66
CA TRP A 125 -11.63 18.63 -12.33
C TRP A 125 -11.80 20.05 -11.75
N GLY A 126 -11.14 20.31 -10.61
CA GLY A 126 -11.14 21.63 -9.96
C GLY A 126 -12.46 22.05 -9.31
N LYS A 127 -13.52 21.23 -9.34
CA LYS A 127 -14.78 21.52 -8.65
C LYS A 127 -14.78 20.88 -7.27
N LYS A 128 -15.16 21.63 -6.23
CA LYS A 128 -15.38 21.08 -4.89
C LYS A 128 -16.50 20.03 -4.98
N SER A 129 -16.20 18.80 -4.55
CA SER A 129 -17.25 17.80 -4.34
C SER A 129 -18.03 18.15 -3.07
N GLN A 130 -19.25 17.59 -2.92
CA GLN A 130 -20.04 17.74 -1.70
C GLN A 130 -19.35 17.17 -0.43
N ARG A 131 -18.21 16.49 -0.58
CA ARG A 131 -17.37 15.94 0.49
C ARG A 131 -16.07 16.72 0.72
N GLU A 132 -16.01 18.00 0.35
CA GLU A 132 -14.91 18.96 0.60
C GLU A 132 -13.54 18.62 0.00
N SER A 133 -13.28 17.46 -0.57
CA SER A 133 -12.02 17.18 -1.24
C SER A 133 -12.11 17.50 -2.73
N VAL A 134 -11.31 18.45 -3.15
CA VAL A 134 -11.06 18.70 -4.58
C VAL A 134 -10.13 17.60 -5.08
N MET A 135 -10.59 16.75 -5.96
CA MET A 135 -9.66 15.86 -6.66
C MET A 135 -8.99 16.67 -7.77
N ASP A 136 -7.74 17.03 -7.55
CA ASP A 136 -6.85 17.59 -8.56
C ASP A 136 -6.09 16.48 -9.28
N GLN A 137 -5.33 16.87 -10.29
CA GLN A 137 -4.57 15.91 -11.10
C GLN A 137 -3.47 15.21 -10.27
N ALA A 138 -2.80 15.94 -9.36
CA ALA A 138 -1.75 15.38 -8.52
C ALA A 138 -2.32 14.30 -7.56
N SER A 139 -3.45 14.59 -6.92
CA SER A 139 -4.15 13.61 -6.07
C SER A 139 -4.63 12.39 -6.87
N PHE A 140 -5.06 12.58 -8.12
CA PHE A 140 -5.41 11.47 -9.00
C PHE A 140 -4.18 10.61 -9.32
N CYS A 141 -3.06 11.23 -9.69
CA CYS A 141 -1.82 10.54 -9.99
C CYS A 141 -1.29 9.74 -8.78
N THR A 142 -1.32 10.35 -7.60
CA THR A 142 -1.01 9.69 -6.32
C THR A 142 -1.93 8.50 -6.08
N GLY A 143 -3.23 8.65 -6.30
CA GLY A 143 -4.20 7.56 -6.20
C GLY A 143 -3.93 6.41 -7.19
N VAL A 144 -3.49 6.73 -8.42
CA VAL A 144 -3.06 5.73 -9.40
C VAL A 144 -1.82 5.00 -8.90
N ALA A 145 -0.84 5.69 -8.31
CA ALA A 145 0.34 5.06 -7.73
C ALA A 145 -0.03 4.08 -6.58
N PHE A 146 -1.06 4.38 -5.79
CA PHE A 146 -1.57 3.47 -4.75
C PHE A 146 -2.07 2.12 -5.27
N THR A 147 -2.43 2.03 -6.57
CA THR A 147 -2.79 0.74 -7.19
C THR A 147 -1.62 -0.23 -7.28
N ASN A 148 -0.40 0.26 -7.09
CA ASN A 148 0.85 -0.48 -7.25
C ASN A 148 1.09 -1.04 -8.68
N LYS A 149 0.47 -0.43 -9.69
CA LYS A 149 0.56 -0.85 -11.10
C LYS A 149 1.25 0.24 -11.92
N LEU A 150 2.52 -0.02 -12.26
CA LEU A 150 3.34 0.94 -13.01
C LEU A 150 2.73 1.32 -14.36
N GLU A 151 2.09 0.37 -15.06
CA GLU A 151 1.44 0.61 -16.34
C GLU A 151 0.31 1.63 -16.26
N LEU A 152 -0.41 1.69 -15.12
CA LEU A 152 -1.46 2.68 -14.91
C LEU A 152 -0.88 4.07 -14.66
N LEU A 153 0.20 4.14 -13.89
CA LEU A 153 0.90 5.39 -13.64
C LEU A 153 1.53 5.94 -14.93
N LYS A 154 2.15 5.08 -15.74
CA LYS A 154 2.66 5.46 -17.08
C LYS A 154 1.56 6.03 -17.95
N TRP A 155 0.41 5.36 -18.02
CA TRP A 155 -0.72 5.88 -18.79
C TRP A 155 -1.16 7.27 -18.31
N ALA A 156 -1.28 7.48 -17.00
CA ALA A 156 -1.66 8.78 -16.44
C ALA A 156 -0.65 9.88 -16.83
N ARG A 157 0.64 9.56 -16.82
CA ARG A 157 1.71 10.52 -17.12
C ARG A 157 1.96 10.72 -18.61
N GLU A 158 2.07 9.65 -19.38
CA GLU A 158 2.50 9.70 -20.78
C GLU A 158 1.32 10.00 -21.72
N VAL A 159 0.13 9.49 -21.43
CA VAL A 159 -1.06 9.68 -22.28
C VAL A 159 -1.87 10.90 -21.86
N LYS A 160 -2.11 11.09 -20.56
CA LYS A 160 -2.94 12.19 -20.03
C LYS A 160 -2.13 13.39 -19.58
N GLN A 161 -0.81 13.26 -19.49
CA GLN A 161 0.10 14.32 -18.99
C GLN A 161 -0.32 14.84 -17.61
N CYS A 162 -0.89 13.93 -16.80
CA CYS A 162 -1.41 14.23 -15.46
C CYS A 162 -0.30 14.84 -14.59
N GLU A 163 -0.57 15.91 -13.89
CA GLU A 163 0.35 16.48 -12.91
C GLU A 163 0.59 15.47 -11.78
N TRP A 164 1.76 15.55 -11.16
CA TRP A 164 2.11 14.77 -9.97
C TRP A 164 2.87 15.62 -8.96
N ASP A 165 2.91 15.17 -7.71
CA ASP A 165 3.60 15.80 -6.60
C ASP A 165 4.51 14.78 -5.87
N GLU A 166 5.15 15.23 -4.80
CA GLU A 166 6.04 14.41 -3.95
C GLU A 166 5.33 13.20 -3.33
N LYS A 167 3.99 13.23 -3.19
CA LYS A 167 3.22 12.10 -2.65
C LYS A 167 3.24 10.92 -3.59
N THR A 168 3.31 11.15 -4.91
CA THR A 168 3.32 10.08 -5.91
C THR A 168 4.55 9.17 -5.75
N ILE A 169 5.74 9.77 -5.59
CA ILE A 169 6.99 9.01 -5.39
C ILE A 169 7.05 8.38 -4.00
N THR A 170 6.56 9.09 -2.97
CA THR A 170 6.45 8.55 -1.62
C THR A 170 5.55 7.30 -1.59
N VAL A 171 4.43 7.29 -2.31
CA VAL A 171 3.58 6.12 -2.45
C VAL A 171 4.31 4.95 -3.12
N ALA A 172 5.16 5.21 -4.12
CA ALA A 172 5.97 4.14 -4.72
C ALA A 172 6.93 3.51 -3.69
N ALA A 173 7.52 4.34 -2.81
CA ALA A 173 8.33 3.88 -1.69
C ALA A 173 7.51 3.08 -0.66
N VAL A 174 6.32 3.57 -0.27
CA VAL A 174 5.36 2.87 0.62
C VAL A 174 4.97 1.50 0.08
N LYS A 175 4.78 1.38 -1.24
CA LYS A 175 4.38 0.11 -1.89
C LYS A 175 5.55 -0.84 -2.15
N GLY A 176 6.79 -0.40 -1.91
CA GLY A 176 7.98 -1.19 -2.21
C GLY A 176 8.17 -1.45 -3.71
N ASN A 177 7.57 -0.63 -4.55
CA ASN A 177 7.65 -0.81 -6.00
C ASN A 177 8.87 -0.08 -6.55
N LEU A 178 10.00 -0.76 -6.55
CA LEU A 178 11.28 -0.21 -7.01
C LEU A 178 11.19 0.29 -8.46
N GLU A 179 10.49 -0.41 -9.35
CA GLU A 179 10.38 -0.01 -10.75
C GLU A 179 9.52 1.27 -10.91
N MET A 180 8.45 1.39 -10.11
CA MET A 180 7.65 2.61 -10.07
C MET A 180 8.45 3.76 -9.47
N LEU A 181 9.22 3.52 -8.42
CA LEU A 181 10.09 4.50 -7.78
C LEU A 181 11.15 5.02 -8.77
N LYS A 182 11.82 4.12 -9.50
CA LYS A 182 12.77 4.46 -10.57
C LYS A 182 12.12 5.28 -11.68
N TYR A 183 10.91 4.88 -12.10
CA TYR A 183 10.16 5.61 -13.11
C TYR A 183 9.85 7.04 -12.67
N CYS A 184 9.32 7.22 -11.47
CA CYS A 184 9.04 8.54 -10.89
C CYS A 184 10.28 9.41 -10.87
N PHE A 185 11.39 8.87 -10.34
CA PHE A 185 12.65 9.60 -10.23
C PHE A 185 13.20 10.02 -11.61
N SER A 186 13.21 9.09 -12.58
CA SER A 186 13.76 9.34 -13.92
C SER A 186 12.91 10.30 -14.76
N ASN A 187 11.64 10.50 -14.41
CA ASN A 187 10.74 11.40 -15.13
C ASN A 187 10.44 12.71 -14.37
N GLY A 188 11.26 13.06 -13.38
CA GLY A 188 11.20 14.36 -12.70
C GLY A 188 9.99 14.50 -11.76
N CYS A 189 9.52 13.42 -11.14
CA CYS A 189 8.55 13.53 -10.06
C CYS A 189 9.20 14.27 -8.89
N PRO A 190 8.57 15.33 -8.35
CA PRO A 190 9.03 15.94 -7.12
C PRO A 190 9.22 14.88 -6.03
N CYS A 191 10.26 15.04 -5.21
CA CYS A 191 10.58 14.09 -4.15
C CYS A 191 10.86 14.87 -2.86
N ASP A 192 10.10 14.57 -1.82
CA ASP A 192 10.54 14.83 -0.47
C ASP A 192 11.50 13.71 -0.09
N GLU A 193 12.79 14.02 -0.21
CA GLU A 193 13.88 13.08 -0.08
C GLU A 193 13.94 12.48 1.33
N GLU A 194 13.72 13.30 2.33
CA GLU A 194 13.74 12.91 3.73
C GLU A 194 12.58 11.97 4.05
N GLU A 195 11.37 12.35 3.67
CA GLU A 195 10.18 11.55 3.92
C GLU A 195 10.21 10.22 3.16
N ALA A 196 10.64 10.22 1.89
CA ALA A 196 10.74 9.00 1.09
C ALA A 196 11.72 8.00 1.71
N CYS A 197 12.86 8.45 2.23
CA CYS A 197 13.84 7.60 2.91
C CYS A 197 13.29 7.03 4.22
N LYS A 198 12.68 7.86 5.06
CA LYS A 198 12.07 7.45 6.34
C LYS A 198 10.98 6.41 6.13
N VAL A 199 10.10 6.64 5.18
CA VAL A 199 8.98 5.75 4.88
C VAL A 199 9.46 4.40 4.33
N ALA A 200 10.42 4.39 3.39
CA ALA A 200 11.00 3.15 2.87
C ALA A 200 11.66 2.32 3.99
N ALA A 201 12.36 2.98 4.91
CA ALA A 201 12.96 2.33 6.08
C ALA A 201 11.91 1.79 7.05
N ALA A 202 10.87 2.58 7.37
CA ALA A 202 9.82 2.20 8.31
C ALA A 202 8.99 0.99 7.85
N ILE A 203 8.81 0.83 6.53
CA ILE A 203 8.00 -0.27 5.97
C ILE A 203 8.85 -1.52 5.67
N GLY A 204 10.17 -1.40 5.66
CA GLY A 204 11.07 -2.53 5.43
C GLY A 204 11.41 -2.78 3.95
N HIS A 205 11.23 -1.79 3.09
CA HIS A 205 11.51 -1.93 1.65
C HIS A 205 12.97 -1.61 1.33
N LEU A 206 13.87 -2.57 1.62
CA LEU A 206 15.33 -2.42 1.51
C LEU A 206 15.78 -1.96 0.13
N ASP A 207 15.27 -2.56 -0.94
CA ASP A 207 15.68 -2.20 -2.31
C ASP A 207 15.31 -0.76 -2.68
N CYS A 208 14.13 -0.30 -2.23
CA CYS A 208 13.71 1.09 -2.40
C CYS A 208 14.59 2.03 -1.57
N LEU A 209 14.90 1.67 -0.33
CA LEU A 209 15.77 2.45 0.53
C LEU A 209 17.19 2.59 -0.06
N ARG A 210 17.79 1.49 -0.52
CA ARG A 210 19.10 1.49 -1.19
C ARG A 210 19.11 2.41 -2.41
N PHE A 211 18.09 2.29 -3.24
CA PHE A 211 17.94 3.15 -4.43
C PHE A 211 17.84 4.63 -4.05
N LEU A 212 17.00 4.97 -3.06
CA LEU A 212 16.87 6.35 -2.58
C LEU A 212 18.20 6.87 -2.04
N PHE A 213 18.87 6.12 -1.19
CA PHE A 213 20.15 6.53 -0.60
C PHE A 213 21.26 6.74 -1.64
N ASP A 214 21.27 5.92 -2.71
CA ASP A 214 22.19 6.11 -3.83
C ASP A 214 21.91 7.41 -4.61
N LYS A 215 20.63 7.72 -4.86
CA LYS A 215 20.21 8.87 -5.67
C LYS A 215 20.22 10.18 -4.90
N VAL A 216 19.68 10.16 -3.70
CA VAL A 216 19.45 11.33 -2.86
C VAL A 216 20.70 11.73 -2.08
N LYS A 217 21.47 10.72 -1.59
CA LYS A 217 22.58 10.91 -0.64
C LYS A 217 22.13 11.70 0.59
N PRO A 218 21.21 11.12 1.38
CA PRO A 218 20.58 11.83 2.48
C PRO A 218 21.59 12.36 3.49
N SER A 219 21.18 13.38 4.25
CA SER A 219 21.96 13.90 5.36
C SER A 219 22.12 12.83 6.44
N ARG A 220 23.10 13.01 7.31
CA ARG A 220 23.30 12.10 8.45
C ARG A 220 22.08 12.05 9.36
N ASP A 221 21.45 13.19 9.59
CA ASP A 221 20.25 13.27 10.43
C ASP A 221 19.08 12.47 9.82
N THR A 222 18.91 12.52 8.50
CA THR A 222 17.92 11.71 7.77
C THR A 222 18.24 10.22 7.86
N GLU A 223 19.52 9.83 7.76
CA GLU A 223 19.93 8.42 7.94
C GLU A 223 19.64 7.92 9.35
N GLU A 224 19.94 8.71 10.37
CA GLU A 224 19.68 8.38 11.78
C GLU A 224 18.17 8.26 12.05
N GLU A 225 17.38 9.19 11.56
CA GLU A 225 15.92 9.14 11.69
C GLU A 225 15.33 7.91 10.96
N ALA A 226 15.81 7.61 9.74
CA ALA A 226 15.40 6.42 9.00
C ALA A 226 15.75 5.11 9.77
N ALA A 227 16.91 5.06 10.44
CA ALA A 227 17.29 3.93 11.28
C ALA A 227 16.35 3.81 12.50
N HIS A 228 16.01 4.93 13.15
CA HIS A 228 15.04 4.93 14.26
C HIS A 228 13.66 4.44 13.82
N GLN A 229 13.18 4.89 12.67
CA GLN A 229 11.89 4.43 12.11
C GLN A 229 11.92 2.91 11.83
N ALA A 230 13.00 2.41 11.24
CA ALA A 230 13.18 0.97 11.00
C ALA A 230 13.17 0.16 12.30
N ALA A 231 13.88 0.64 13.33
CA ALA A 231 13.92 -0.01 14.64
C ALA A 231 12.55 -0.04 15.32
N GLY A 232 11.81 1.09 15.30
CA GLY A 232 10.46 1.19 15.86
C GLY A 232 9.41 0.34 15.15
N LYS A 233 9.64 0.01 13.88
CA LYS A 233 8.78 -0.91 13.12
C LYS A 233 9.26 -2.36 13.15
N GLY A 234 10.47 -2.62 13.69
CA GLY A 234 11.04 -3.96 13.78
C GLY A 234 11.60 -4.48 12.46
N CYS A 235 11.99 -3.59 11.53
CA CYS A 235 12.52 -3.94 10.22
C CYS A 235 13.98 -4.38 10.34
N THR A 236 14.23 -5.61 10.79
CA THR A 236 15.58 -6.14 11.09
C THR A 236 16.51 -6.11 9.87
N ASP A 237 16.01 -6.39 8.66
CA ASP A 237 16.85 -6.36 7.45
C ASP A 237 17.32 -4.93 7.10
N ILE A 238 16.49 -3.94 7.37
CA ILE A 238 16.88 -2.52 7.26
C ILE A 238 17.92 -2.18 8.33
N MET A 239 17.77 -2.68 9.56
CA MET A 239 18.77 -2.46 10.62
C MET A 239 20.11 -3.10 10.27
N LYS A 240 20.13 -4.30 9.67
CA LYS A 240 21.36 -4.92 9.14
C LYS A 240 22.02 -4.00 8.12
N TYR A 241 21.28 -3.47 7.18
CA TYR A 241 21.80 -2.51 6.20
C TYR A 241 22.46 -1.29 6.87
N PHE A 242 21.78 -0.68 7.85
CA PHE A 242 22.34 0.47 8.57
C PHE A 242 23.59 0.13 9.35
N VAL A 243 23.64 -1.02 10.02
CA VAL A 243 24.78 -1.44 10.83
C VAL A 243 25.97 -1.86 9.95
N GLU A 244 25.73 -2.71 8.96
CA GLU A 244 26.79 -3.37 8.19
C GLU A 244 27.32 -2.48 7.04
N GLU A 245 26.44 -1.79 6.33
CA GLU A 245 26.79 -1.03 5.14
C GLU A 245 26.92 0.47 5.41
N ARG A 246 26.01 1.06 6.18
CA ARG A 246 26.06 2.50 6.53
C ARG A 246 26.92 2.78 7.75
N LYS A 247 27.25 1.76 8.57
CA LYS A 247 28.13 1.83 9.75
C LYS A 247 27.68 2.92 10.72
N ILE A 248 26.41 2.89 11.09
CA ILE A 248 25.84 3.82 12.09
C ILE A 248 26.62 3.76 13.39
N SER A 249 26.75 4.91 14.07
CA SER A 249 27.47 5.05 15.33
C SER A 249 26.82 4.27 16.48
N ASP A 250 27.60 4.00 17.53
CA ASP A 250 27.07 3.36 18.74
C ASP A 250 25.98 4.19 19.42
N ALA A 251 26.04 5.51 19.31
CA ALA A 251 24.99 6.39 19.80
C ALA A 251 23.65 6.16 19.06
N VAL A 252 23.71 5.98 17.72
CA VAL A 252 22.51 5.67 16.92
C VAL A 252 22.00 4.27 17.22
N LYS A 253 22.90 3.27 17.36
CA LYS A 253 22.51 1.90 17.76
C LYS A 253 21.81 1.90 19.11
N PHE A 254 22.35 2.65 20.09
CA PHE A 254 21.73 2.83 21.41
C PHE A 254 20.31 3.41 21.28
N ALA A 255 20.13 4.47 20.51
CA ALA A 255 18.81 5.08 20.29
C ALA A 255 17.85 4.12 19.55
N CYS A 256 18.35 3.28 18.63
CA CYS A 256 17.57 2.22 17.98
C CYS A 256 17.13 1.13 18.97
N VAL A 257 17.99 0.75 19.94
CA VAL A 257 17.63 -0.16 21.04
C VAL A 257 16.49 0.42 21.86
N ALA A 258 16.59 1.70 22.26
CA ALA A 258 15.54 2.37 23.01
C ALA A 258 14.21 2.42 22.23
N THR A 259 14.29 2.67 20.93
CA THR A 259 13.11 2.73 20.06
C THR A 259 12.49 1.34 19.86
N ALA A 260 13.30 0.29 19.63
CA ALA A 260 12.83 -1.09 19.52
C ALA A 260 12.15 -1.57 20.82
N ALA A 261 12.72 -1.27 21.98
CA ALA A 261 12.16 -1.59 23.29
C ALA A 261 10.83 -0.87 23.54
N ARG A 262 10.72 0.40 23.14
CA ARG A 262 9.49 1.22 23.24
C ARG A 262 8.33 0.67 22.41
N HIS A 263 8.61 0.03 21.30
CA HIS A 263 7.60 -0.43 20.33
C HIS A 263 7.43 -1.95 20.29
N ASP A 264 7.94 -2.68 21.29
CA ASP A 264 7.84 -4.15 21.38
C ASP A 264 8.44 -4.89 20.16
N ARG A 265 9.64 -4.48 19.76
CA ARG A 265 10.32 -5.07 18.60
C ARG A 265 11.45 -6.00 19.05
N LEU A 266 11.09 -7.09 19.74
CA LEU A 266 12.05 -7.99 20.39
C LEU A 266 13.09 -8.57 19.41
N ASP A 267 12.69 -8.99 18.19
CA ASP A 267 13.64 -9.55 17.22
C ASP A 267 14.67 -8.52 16.75
N CYS A 268 14.22 -7.28 16.51
CA CYS A 268 15.10 -6.17 16.17
C CYS A 268 16.02 -5.82 17.36
N LEU A 269 15.48 -5.83 18.58
CA LEU A 269 16.22 -5.61 19.80
C LEU A 269 17.34 -6.67 19.97
N LYS A 270 17.02 -7.96 19.78
CA LYS A 270 18.00 -9.05 19.84
C LYS A 270 19.13 -8.85 18.83
N TYR A 271 18.79 -8.53 17.57
CA TYR A 271 19.79 -8.24 16.55
C TYR A 271 20.72 -7.09 16.96
N LEU A 272 20.15 -5.97 17.41
CA LEU A 272 20.94 -4.79 17.83
C LEU A 272 21.90 -5.11 18.98
N VAL A 273 21.49 -5.91 19.95
CA VAL A 273 22.30 -6.26 21.11
C VAL A 273 23.32 -7.37 20.78
N GLU A 274 22.89 -8.44 20.16
CA GLU A 274 23.70 -9.64 19.97
C GLU A 274 24.67 -9.55 18.78
N GLU A 275 24.18 -9.04 17.65
CA GLU A 275 24.96 -8.97 16.41
C GLU A 275 25.62 -7.59 16.23
N ALA A 276 24.83 -6.52 16.35
CA ALA A 276 25.32 -5.16 16.16
C ALA A 276 26.13 -4.63 17.35
N LYS A 277 26.15 -5.34 18.49
CA LYS A 277 26.87 -4.97 19.72
C LYS A 277 26.52 -3.56 20.21
N ALA A 278 25.25 -3.19 20.18
CA ALA A 278 24.78 -1.92 20.69
C ALA A 278 25.08 -1.79 22.20
N PRO A 279 25.51 -0.61 22.68
CA PRO A 279 25.80 -0.42 24.10
C PRO A 279 24.53 -0.47 24.96
N LEU A 280 24.61 -1.20 26.09
CA LEU A 280 23.53 -1.32 27.08
C LEU A 280 23.91 -0.61 28.39
N THR A 281 24.38 0.62 28.31
CA THR A 281 24.99 1.33 29.45
C THR A 281 24.02 2.19 30.26
N ASP A 282 22.77 2.30 29.83
CA ASP A 282 21.80 3.23 30.41
C ASP A 282 20.50 2.52 30.77
N TRP A 283 20.10 2.61 32.05
CA TRP A 283 18.88 2.03 32.61
C TRP A 283 17.59 2.51 31.89
N ARG A 284 17.65 3.67 31.23
CA ARG A 284 16.50 4.21 30.49
C ARG A 284 16.03 3.28 29.36
N LEU A 285 16.86 2.36 28.91
CA LEU A 285 16.46 1.31 27.96
C LEU A 285 15.39 0.38 28.58
N VAL A 286 15.66 -0.09 29.81
CA VAL A 286 14.72 -0.91 30.59
C VAL A 286 13.47 -0.09 30.95
N ALA A 287 13.67 1.15 31.40
CA ALA A 287 12.58 2.05 31.75
C ALA A 287 11.61 2.30 30.58
N ASN A 288 12.13 2.43 29.35
CA ASN A 288 11.28 2.53 28.15
C ASN A 288 10.39 1.30 27.97
N ALA A 289 10.96 0.08 28.03
CA ALA A 289 10.18 -1.16 27.87
C ALA A 289 9.13 -1.30 28.99
N ARG A 290 9.52 -1.01 30.23
CA ARG A 290 8.63 -1.05 31.40
C ARG A 290 7.48 -0.06 31.31
N TYR A 291 7.75 1.18 30.89
CA TYR A 291 6.74 2.23 30.76
C TYR A 291 5.66 1.90 29.73
N PHE A 292 6.06 1.28 28.61
CA PHE A 292 5.14 0.88 27.55
C PHE A 292 4.56 -0.53 27.71
N GLU A 293 4.79 -1.17 28.90
CA GLU A 293 4.27 -2.49 29.25
C GLU A 293 4.72 -3.60 28.27
N HIS A 294 6.02 -3.61 27.91
CA HIS A 294 6.64 -4.60 27.03
C HIS A 294 7.55 -5.56 27.84
N PRO A 295 7.00 -6.53 28.57
CA PRO A 295 7.76 -7.37 29.51
C PRO A 295 8.82 -8.24 28.82
N ASP A 296 8.60 -8.69 27.59
CA ASP A 296 9.57 -9.50 26.87
C ASP A 296 10.84 -8.71 26.51
N CYS A 297 10.68 -7.45 26.10
CA CYS A 297 11.79 -6.55 25.84
C CYS A 297 12.50 -6.15 27.15
N GLU A 298 11.73 -5.88 28.24
CA GLU A 298 12.28 -5.56 29.57
C GLU A 298 13.15 -6.71 30.09
N ASN A 299 12.58 -7.92 30.17
CA ASN A 299 13.29 -9.11 30.66
C ASN A 299 14.54 -9.39 29.84
N TYR A 300 14.44 -9.31 28.51
CA TYR A 300 15.60 -9.51 27.65
C TYR A 300 16.73 -8.52 27.91
N LEU A 301 16.43 -7.21 28.09
CA LEU A 301 17.43 -6.19 28.40
C LEU A 301 18.11 -6.46 29.74
N LEU A 302 17.34 -6.85 30.77
CA LEU A 302 17.85 -7.21 32.08
C LEU A 302 18.75 -8.46 32.03
N GLU A 303 18.33 -9.51 31.29
CA GLU A 303 19.13 -10.71 31.08
C GLU A 303 20.47 -10.42 30.37
N LYS A 304 20.51 -9.42 29.50
CA LYS A 304 21.74 -8.96 28.80
C LYS A 304 22.58 -8.00 29.62
N GLY A 305 22.20 -7.71 30.85
CA GLY A 305 22.97 -6.89 31.78
C GLY A 305 22.77 -5.39 31.64
N CYS A 306 21.67 -4.96 31.01
CA CYS A 306 21.29 -3.54 31.07
C CYS A 306 20.97 -3.15 32.52
N PRO A 307 21.48 -2.01 33.02
CA PRO A 307 21.24 -1.61 34.39
C PRO A 307 19.75 -1.32 34.66
N GLU A 308 19.31 -1.54 35.90
CA GLU A 308 18.02 -1.09 36.38
C GLU A 308 18.06 0.38 36.84
N PRO A 309 16.89 1.06 36.96
CA PRO A 309 16.83 2.39 37.57
C PRO A 309 17.50 2.40 38.93
N PRO A 310 18.41 3.36 39.19
CA PRO A 310 19.17 3.40 40.47
C PRO A 310 18.28 3.59 41.70
N THR A 311 17.23 4.39 41.57
CA THR A 311 16.24 4.66 42.61
C THR A 311 14.83 4.78 42.02
N ASP A 312 13.81 4.64 42.89
CA ASP A 312 12.42 4.88 42.53
C ASP A 312 12.19 6.35 42.12
N GLU A 313 12.95 7.27 42.71
CA GLU A 313 12.88 8.71 42.41
C GLU A 313 13.40 8.99 40.97
N ASP A 314 14.49 8.34 40.55
CA ASP A 314 15.01 8.48 39.22
C ASP A 314 14.00 7.98 38.17
N TYR A 315 13.35 6.85 38.47
CA TYR A 315 12.31 6.32 37.61
C TYR A 315 11.08 7.24 37.53
N ALA A 316 10.65 7.78 38.70
CA ALA A 316 9.55 8.73 38.74
C ALA A 316 9.85 10.02 37.93
N SER A 317 11.07 10.55 38.06
CA SER A 317 11.52 11.71 37.26
C SER A 317 11.54 11.42 35.75
N PHE A 318 11.94 10.22 35.36
CA PHE A 318 11.87 9.79 33.96
C PHE A 318 10.42 9.77 33.46
N LEU A 319 9.47 9.26 34.25
CA LEU A 319 8.05 9.22 33.92
C LEU A 319 7.46 10.62 33.71
N GLU A 320 7.79 11.56 34.59
CA GLU A 320 7.35 12.96 34.47
C GLU A 320 7.85 13.62 33.19
N GLN A 321 9.08 13.36 32.76
CA GLN A 321 9.64 13.88 31.54
C GLN A 321 8.93 13.32 30.29
N PHE A 322 8.44 12.07 30.35
CA PHE A 322 7.66 11.47 29.27
C PHE A 322 6.26 12.04 29.14
N GLN A 323 5.59 12.27 30.29
CA GLN A 323 4.24 12.85 30.32
C GLN A 323 4.21 14.29 29.81
N ASN A 324 5.27 15.07 30.07
CA ASN A 324 5.37 16.45 29.60
C ASN A 324 5.75 16.63 28.12
N ARG A 325 6.05 15.54 27.39
CA ARG A 325 6.41 15.55 25.95
C ARG A 325 5.29 15.05 25.03
N GLN A 326 4.17 14.60 25.57
CA GLN A 326 2.94 14.26 24.84
C GLN A 326 1.98 15.47 24.80
#